data_cbdf2e964b578d5027dbc37fcc8fdfd0
#
_entry.id   cbdf2e964b578d5027dbc37fcc8fdfd0
#
_cell.length_a   1.000
_cell.length_b   1.000
_cell.length_c   1.000
_cell.angle_alpha   90.00
_cell.angle_beta   90.00
_cell.angle_gamma   90.00
#
_symmetry.space_group_name_H-M   'P 1'
#
loop_
_entity.id
_entity.type
_entity.pdbx_description
1 polymer ?
#
loop_
_entity_poly.entity_id
_entity_poly.type
_entity_poly.pdbx_seq_one_letter_code
_entity_poly.pdbx_strand_id
1 'polypeptide(L)'
;MSAPRLSVIVPVYNGRLQLPRCLEALRVSEFADFEVLVVDDCSTDNTREIAERFGARYLRTPRNLGPGGGRNLGAAHARGEVLIFVDADVVVAPETLDFFAEDFQKQRDVSAVFGSYDESPAWPDFLSQYKNLMHYYVHQTSSERAVTFWAGCGAIRADVFRRLGGFDTDKYPDPSIEDIELGYRISMAGGNILLDKRVQVKHLKKWTVRGLLRADIWLRAIPWTRLILETRNLPLDLNLTHSAQLSAGLVGLLMLGLLLLPSVLAGFFNSWISLPVLTAAVAVIILLLLMLNLRVYAWFVARRGVLFTAGAVLVHWSYYFYSGCVFALCFLEHLLRPHREAALGAPRNNLPAGMAG
;
A
#
# COMPACT_ATOMS: atom_id res chain seq x y z
N MET A 1 -3.18 9.17 -35.68
CA MET A 1 -3.85 9.62 -34.46
C MET A 1 -2.75 10.15 -33.52
N SER A 2 -2.96 11.27 -32.86
CA SER A 2 -2.05 11.81 -31.83
C SER A 2 -1.88 10.78 -30.71
N ALA A 3 -0.75 10.80 -30.00
CA ALA A 3 -0.58 9.98 -28.81
C ALA A 3 -1.60 10.42 -27.74
N PRO A 4 -2.22 9.51 -26.98
CA PRO A 4 -3.13 9.87 -25.91
C PRO A 4 -2.36 10.57 -24.78
N ARG A 5 -3.05 11.43 -24.02
CA ARG A 5 -2.43 12.13 -22.88
C ARG A 5 -2.14 11.17 -21.72
N LEU A 6 -3.05 10.24 -21.46
CA LEU A 6 -2.96 9.29 -20.35
C LEU A 6 -2.91 7.84 -20.88
N SER A 7 -2.11 6.99 -20.24
CA SER A 7 -2.14 5.54 -20.46
C SER A 7 -2.49 4.85 -19.15
N VAL A 8 -3.68 4.23 -19.11
CA VAL A 8 -4.14 3.43 -17.97
C VAL A 8 -3.65 2.00 -18.12
N ILE A 9 -2.90 1.51 -17.16
CA ILE A 9 -2.28 0.18 -17.13
C ILE A 9 -2.96 -0.64 -16.04
N VAL A 10 -3.59 -1.73 -16.42
CA VAL A 10 -4.33 -2.64 -15.53
C VAL A 10 -3.61 -3.99 -15.52
N PRO A 11 -2.72 -4.26 -14.54
CA PRO A 11 -2.14 -5.59 -14.38
C PRO A 11 -3.20 -6.55 -13.85
N VAL A 12 -3.26 -7.76 -14.38
CA VAL A 12 -4.27 -8.73 -13.99
C VAL A 12 -3.74 -10.17 -14.03
N TYR A 13 -4.13 -10.96 -13.03
CA TYR A 13 -3.94 -12.41 -13.01
C TYR A 13 -5.23 -13.09 -12.54
N ASN A 14 -5.86 -13.89 -13.40
CA ASN A 14 -7.14 -14.56 -13.15
C ASN A 14 -8.26 -13.58 -12.74
N GLY A 15 -8.47 -12.54 -13.55
CA GLY A 15 -9.31 -11.38 -13.23
C GLY A 15 -10.78 -11.52 -13.60
N ARG A 16 -11.30 -12.70 -13.95
CA ARG A 16 -12.66 -12.89 -14.51
C ARG A 16 -13.79 -12.23 -13.71
N LEU A 17 -13.63 -12.10 -12.39
CA LEU A 17 -14.68 -11.59 -11.51
C LEU A 17 -14.58 -10.06 -11.30
N GLN A 18 -13.36 -9.52 -11.23
CA GLN A 18 -13.12 -8.12 -10.87
C GLN A 18 -12.89 -7.23 -12.10
N LEU A 19 -12.12 -7.73 -13.08
CA LEU A 19 -11.73 -6.98 -14.28
C LEU A 19 -12.92 -6.36 -15.03
N PRO A 20 -14.08 -7.04 -15.22
CA PRO A 20 -15.23 -6.41 -15.88
C PRO A 20 -15.71 -5.13 -15.19
N ARG A 21 -15.68 -5.10 -13.86
CA ARG A 21 -16.10 -3.93 -13.07
C ARG A 21 -15.07 -2.80 -13.14
N CYS A 22 -13.78 -3.13 -13.14
CA CYS A 22 -12.70 -2.19 -13.34
C CYS A 22 -12.78 -1.54 -14.74
N LEU A 23 -12.92 -2.33 -15.79
CA LEU A 23 -12.98 -1.82 -17.15
C LEU A 23 -14.27 -1.04 -17.44
N GLU A 24 -15.40 -1.44 -16.87
CA GLU A 24 -16.65 -0.69 -16.99
C GLU A 24 -16.53 0.69 -16.32
N ALA A 25 -15.88 0.78 -15.17
CA ALA A 25 -15.63 2.07 -14.51
C ALA A 25 -14.72 2.99 -15.35
N LEU A 26 -13.69 2.43 -15.98
CA LEU A 26 -12.83 3.19 -16.89
C LEU A 26 -13.58 3.65 -18.14
N ARG A 27 -14.50 2.81 -18.68
CA ARG A 27 -15.30 3.13 -19.88
C ARG A 27 -16.23 4.32 -19.67
N VAL A 28 -16.72 4.52 -18.44
CA VAL A 28 -17.61 5.64 -18.09
C VAL A 28 -16.86 6.86 -17.55
N SER A 29 -15.52 6.90 -17.68
CA SER A 29 -14.71 8.06 -17.30
C SER A 29 -15.14 9.31 -18.09
N GLU A 30 -15.14 10.45 -17.43
CA GLU A 30 -15.43 11.76 -18.05
C GLU A 30 -14.27 12.24 -18.92
N PHE A 31 -13.04 11.88 -18.58
CA PHE A 31 -11.85 12.17 -19.38
C PHE A 31 -11.78 11.29 -20.61
N ALA A 32 -11.58 11.87 -21.80
CA ALA A 32 -11.66 11.13 -23.07
C ALA A 32 -10.30 10.81 -23.73
N ASP A 33 -9.24 11.54 -23.41
CA ASP A 33 -7.94 11.43 -24.09
C ASP A 33 -7.01 10.41 -23.39
N PHE A 34 -7.42 9.14 -23.36
CA PHE A 34 -6.64 8.06 -22.75
C PHE A 34 -6.71 6.75 -23.55
N GLU A 35 -5.77 5.87 -23.29
CA GLU A 35 -5.80 4.46 -23.68
C GLU A 35 -5.82 3.55 -22.46
N VAL A 36 -6.37 2.33 -22.62
CA VAL A 36 -6.36 1.29 -21.59
C VAL A 36 -5.53 0.11 -22.08
N LEU A 37 -4.53 -0.28 -21.29
CA LEU A 37 -3.70 -1.46 -21.48
C LEU A 37 -4.01 -2.47 -20.37
N VAL A 38 -4.61 -3.60 -20.73
CA VAL A 38 -4.77 -4.74 -19.81
C VAL A 38 -3.56 -5.65 -19.98
N VAL A 39 -2.80 -5.82 -18.92
CA VAL A 39 -1.59 -6.66 -18.93
C VAL A 39 -1.87 -7.94 -18.14
N ASP A 40 -2.12 -9.01 -18.91
CA ASP A 40 -2.41 -10.35 -18.39
C ASP A 40 -1.13 -11.07 -17.98
N ASP A 41 -1.00 -11.33 -16.68
CA ASP A 41 0.15 -12.00 -16.10
C ASP A 41 0.02 -13.54 -16.13
N CYS A 42 -0.20 -14.10 -17.31
CA CYS A 42 -0.38 -15.54 -17.56
C CYS A 42 -1.66 -16.13 -16.93
N SER A 43 -2.80 -15.44 -17.00
CA SER A 43 -4.08 -15.98 -16.55
C SER A 43 -4.46 -17.28 -17.26
N THR A 44 -5.23 -18.10 -16.55
CA THR A 44 -5.79 -19.38 -17.02
C THR A 44 -7.30 -19.34 -17.19
N ASP A 45 -7.91 -18.20 -16.88
CA ASP A 45 -9.34 -17.93 -17.07
C ASP A 45 -9.61 -17.10 -18.33
N ASN A 46 -10.82 -16.59 -18.51
CA ASN A 46 -11.23 -15.81 -19.67
C ASN A 46 -10.87 -14.30 -19.59
N THR A 47 -9.78 -13.97 -18.89
CA THR A 47 -9.28 -12.59 -18.75
C THR A 47 -9.08 -11.90 -20.12
N ARG A 48 -8.53 -12.64 -21.11
CA ARG A 48 -8.30 -12.10 -22.45
C ARG A 48 -9.59 -11.67 -23.14
N GLU A 49 -10.58 -12.56 -23.18
CA GLU A 49 -11.87 -12.29 -23.85
C GLU A 49 -12.59 -11.10 -23.18
N ILE A 50 -12.41 -10.93 -21.86
CA ILE A 50 -12.94 -9.77 -21.13
C ILE A 50 -12.25 -8.49 -21.61
N ALA A 51 -10.92 -8.44 -21.65
CA ALA A 51 -10.17 -7.27 -22.10
C ALA A 51 -10.55 -6.85 -23.52
N GLU A 52 -10.61 -7.81 -24.46
CA GLU A 52 -10.95 -7.59 -25.87
C GLU A 52 -12.39 -7.06 -26.01
N ARG A 53 -13.36 -7.59 -25.25
CA ARG A 53 -14.76 -7.14 -25.25
C ARG A 53 -14.93 -5.69 -24.84
N PHE A 54 -14.08 -5.20 -23.91
CA PHE A 54 -14.09 -3.80 -23.49
C PHE A 54 -13.25 -2.88 -24.39
N GLY A 55 -12.64 -3.41 -25.47
CA GLY A 55 -11.82 -2.63 -26.38
C GLY A 55 -10.47 -2.21 -25.80
N ALA A 56 -10.04 -2.80 -24.70
CA ALA A 56 -8.74 -2.54 -24.12
C ALA A 56 -7.62 -3.18 -24.96
N ARG A 57 -6.48 -2.52 -25.03
CA ARG A 57 -5.29 -3.09 -25.62
C ARG A 57 -4.75 -4.21 -24.73
N TYR A 58 -4.83 -5.46 -25.21
CA TYR A 58 -4.39 -6.62 -24.45
C TYR A 58 -2.90 -6.90 -24.68
N LEU A 59 -2.19 -7.09 -23.57
CA LEU A 59 -0.80 -7.56 -23.52
C LEU A 59 -0.72 -8.77 -22.60
N ARG A 60 0.22 -9.68 -22.86
CA ARG A 60 0.45 -10.86 -22.02
C ARG A 60 1.92 -10.98 -21.67
N THR A 61 2.22 -11.26 -20.40
CA THR A 61 3.58 -11.56 -19.96
C THR A 61 4.01 -12.95 -20.44
N PRO A 62 5.30 -13.20 -20.68
CA PRO A 62 5.80 -14.51 -21.12
C PRO A 62 5.69 -15.58 -20.01
N ARG A 63 5.62 -15.17 -18.76
CA ARG A 63 5.43 -15.97 -17.54
C ARG A 63 4.80 -15.09 -16.47
N ASN A 64 4.34 -15.66 -15.36
CA ASN A 64 3.91 -14.83 -14.21
C ASN A 64 5.11 -14.04 -13.68
N LEU A 65 5.03 -12.71 -13.77
CA LEU A 65 6.04 -11.74 -13.36
C LEU A 65 5.63 -10.91 -12.14
N GLY A 66 4.45 -11.15 -11.60
CA GLY A 66 3.83 -10.35 -10.57
C GLY A 66 3.35 -8.98 -11.07
N PRO A 67 2.66 -8.20 -10.21
CA PRO A 67 2.05 -6.92 -10.61
C PRO A 67 3.08 -5.88 -11.06
N GLY A 68 4.25 -5.84 -10.44
CA GLY A 68 5.35 -4.96 -10.85
C GLY A 68 5.80 -5.24 -12.28
N GLY A 69 5.98 -6.53 -12.63
CA GLY A 69 6.36 -6.95 -13.98
C GLY A 69 5.27 -6.64 -15.01
N GLY A 70 4.01 -6.89 -14.66
CA GLY A 70 2.87 -6.51 -15.50
C GLY A 70 2.82 -5.00 -15.74
N ARG A 71 2.98 -4.18 -14.70
CA ARG A 71 3.00 -2.71 -14.83
C ARG A 71 4.19 -2.23 -15.68
N ASN A 72 5.38 -2.81 -15.52
CA ASN A 72 6.55 -2.48 -16.34
C ASN A 72 6.31 -2.79 -17.82
N LEU A 73 5.74 -3.96 -18.14
CA LEU A 73 5.39 -4.33 -19.52
C LEU A 73 4.37 -3.35 -20.11
N GLY A 74 3.32 -3.01 -19.35
CA GLY A 74 2.34 -2.01 -19.77
C GLY A 74 2.98 -0.65 -20.04
N ALA A 75 3.85 -0.18 -19.13
CA ALA A 75 4.56 1.09 -19.26
C ALA A 75 5.49 1.14 -20.49
N ALA A 76 6.11 0.02 -20.87
CA ALA A 76 6.94 -0.08 -22.07
C ALA A 76 6.13 0.07 -23.37
N HIS A 77 4.84 -0.29 -23.34
CA HIS A 77 3.93 -0.21 -24.51
C HIS A 77 3.00 1.01 -24.46
N ALA A 78 3.00 1.76 -23.37
CA ALA A 78 2.19 2.95 -23.18
C ALA A 78 2.70 4.13 -24.04
N ARG A 79 1.74 4.91 -24.58
CA ARG A 79 2.00 6.05 -25.48
C ARG A 79 1.75 7.39 -24.78
N GLY A 80 1.07 7.39 -23.63
CA GLY A 80 0.74 8.59 -22.88
C GLY A 80 1.92 9.24 -22.18
N GLU A 81 1.81 10.52 -21.94
CA GLU A 81 2.78 11.30 -21.15
C GLU A 81 2.71 10.98 -19.66
N VAL A 82 1.54 10.51 -19.20
CA VAL A 82 1.30 10.08 -17.82
C VAL A 82 0.85 8.62 -17.85
N LEU A 83 1.52 7.79 -17.04
CA LEU A 83 1.15 6.40 -16.78
C LEU A 83 0.26 6.36 -15.55
N ILE A 84 -0.91 5.75 -15.68
CA ILE A 84 -1.84 5.53 -14.56
C ILE A 84 -1.91 4.03 -14.30
N PHE A 85 -1.61 3.62 -13.08
CA PHE A 85 -1.76 2.24 -12.64
C PHE A 85 -3.08 2.10 -11.89
N VAL A 86 -3.87 1.11 -12.27
CA VAL A 86 -5.13 0.75 -11.61
C VAL A 86 -5.15 -0.76 -11.44
N ASP A 87 -5.29 -1.24 -10.21
CA ASP A 87 -5.40 -2.69 -9.96
C ASP A 87 -6.72 -3.23 -10.53
N ALA A 88 -6.71 -4.46 -11.05
CA ALA A 88 -7.87 -5.09 -11.69
C ALA A 88 -9.07 -5.28 -10.73
N ASP A 89 -8.86 -5.21 -9.43
CA ASP A 89 -9.88 -5.26 -8.38
C ASP A 89 -10.26 -3.88 -7.81
N VAL A 90 -9.94 -2.80 -8.56
CA VAL A 90 -10.28 -1.41 -8.23
C VAL A 90 -11.33 -0.88 -9.21
N VAL A 91 -12.29 -0.13 -8.69
CA VAL A 91 -13.33 0.58 -9.45
C VAL A 91 -13.12 2.08 -9.23
N VAL A 92 -12.71 2.78 -10.26
CA VAL A 92 -12.47 4.23 -10.24
C VAL A 92 -13.78 5.01 -10.32
N ALA A 93 -13.80 6.25 -9.79
CA ALA A 93 -14.89 7.19 -10.02
C ALA A 93 -14.79 7.81 -11.44
N PRO A 94 -15.89 8.27 -12.05
CA PRO A 94 -15.87 8.87 -13.39
C PRO A 94 -14.87 10.02 -13.54
N GLU A 95 -14.66 10.81 -12.49
CA GLU A 95 -13.80 12.00 -12.46
C GLU A 95 -12.32 11.67 -12.15
N THR A 96 -12.00 10.41 -11.84
CA THR A 96 -10.65 10.02 -11.39
C THR A 96 -9.55 10.42 -12.37
N LEU A 97 -9.76 10.18 -13.67
CA LEU A 97 -8.75 10.50 -14.70
C LEU A 97 -8.62 12.02 -14.91
N ASP A 98 -9.70 12.77 -14.73
CA ASP A 98 -9.69 14.24 -14.77
C ASP A 98 -8.85 14.81 -13.65
N PHE A 99 -9.00 14.30 -12.41
CA PHE A 99 -8.19 14.74 -11.27
C PHE A 99 -6.69 14.51 -11.52
N PHE A 100 -6.31 13.35 -12.01
CA PHE A 100 -4.91 13.11 -12.38
C PHE A 100 -4.43 14.06 -13.49
N ALA A 101 -5.20 14.24 -14.55
CA ALA A 101 -4.86 15.14 -15.64
C ALA A 101 -4.70 16.59 -15.16
N GLU A 102 -5.57 17.04 -14.27
CA GLU A 102 -5.55 18.35 -13.64
C GLU A 102 -4.30 18.56 -12.78
N ASP A 103 -3.95 17.60 -11.92
CA ASP A 103 -2.79 17.70 -11.04
C ASP A 103 -1.49 17.85 -11.82
N PHE A 104 -1.26 17.04 -12.85
CA PHE A 104 -0.07 17.15 -13.69
C PHE A 104 -0.06 18.43 -14.56
N GLN A 105 -1.21 18.99 -14.85
CA GLN A 105 -1.32 20.26 -15.58
C GLN A 105 -1.05 21.46 -14.66
N LYS A 106 -1.61 21.47 -13.46
CA LYS A 106 -1.50 22.58 -12.50
C LYS A 106 -0.13 22.61 -11.81
N GLN A 107 0.45 21.45 -11.53
CA GLN A 107 1.68 21.30 -10.77
C GLN A 107 2.75 20.61 -11.63
N ARG A 108 3.53 21.41 -12.38
CA ARG A 108 4.53 20.87 -13.32
C ARG A 108 5.70 20.15 -12.64
N ASP A 109 5.94 20.42 -11.36
CA ASP A 109 6.98 19.81 -10.53
C ASP A 109 6.53 18.48 -9.88
N VAL A 110 5.23 18.13 -9.95
CA VAL A 110 4.73 16.84 -9.47
C VAL A 110 5.20 15.72 -10.38
N SER A 111 5.86 14.73 -9.78
CA SER A 111 6.38 13.54 -10.44
C SER A 111 5.37 12.40 -10.45
N ALA A 112 4.64 12.23 -9.34
CA ALA A 112 3.64 11.18 -9.17
C ALA A 112 2.47 11.67 -8.31
N VAL A 113 1.29 11.10 -8.53
CA VAL A 113 0.06 11.36 -7.79
C VAL A 113 -0.58 10.03 -7.45
N PHE A 114 -1.17 9.87 -6.27
CA PHE A 114 -1.96 8.69 -5.94
C PHE A 114 -3.17 9.05 -5.09
N GLY A 115 -4.16 8.15 -5.06
CA GLY A 115 -5.40 8.34 -4.33
C GLY A 115 -5.52 7.49 -3.07
N SER A 116 -6.76 7.20 -2.70
CA SER A 116 -7.13 6.35 -1.57
C SER A 116 -8.28 5.42 -1.92
N TYR A 117 -8.58 4.46 -1.05
CA TYR A 117 -9.89 3.80 -1.11
C TYR A 117 -11.00 4.79 -0.76
N ASP A 118 -12.23 4.48 -1.19
CA ASP A 118 -13.43 5.19 -0.76
C ASP A 118 -13.89 4.73 0.65
N GLU A 119 -14.85 5.45 1.24
CA GLU A 119 -15.43 5.06 2.54
C GLU A 119 -16.59 4.05 2.44
N SER A 120 -16.79 3.47 1.25
CA SER A 120 -17.85 2.50 0.95
C SER A 120 -17.28 1.12 0.57
N PRO A 121 -16.75 0.34 1.53
CA PRO A 121 -16.18 -0.98 1.26
C PRO A 121 -17.12 -1.90 0.50
N ALA A 122 -16.60 -2.65 -0.48
CA ALA A 122 -17.41 -3.53 -1.32
C ALA A 122 -18.02 -4.73 -0.56
N TRP A 123 -17.42 -5.14 0.55
CA TRP A 123 -17.83 -6.30 1.33
C TRP A 123 -18.33 -5.89 2.72
N PRO A 124 -19.47 -6.47 3.21
CA PRO A 124 -20.07 -6.08 4.48
C PRO A 124 -19.42 -6.72 5.71
N ASP A 125 -18.53 -7.71 5.53
CA ASP A 125 -17.88 -8.36 6.66
C ASP A 125 -16.93 -7.41 7.40
N PHE A 126 -16.78 -7.64 8.72
CA PHE A 126 -16.04 -6.76 9.61
C PHE A 126 -14.60 -6.49 9.14
N LEU A 127 -13.89 -7.53 8.70
CA LEU A 127 -12.47 -7.42 8.38
C LEU A 127 -12.23 -6.62 7.09
N SER A 128 -13.08 -6.83 6.07
CA SER A 128 -13.06 -6.06 4.82
C SER A 128 -13.44 -4.60 5.07
N GLN A 129 -14.46 -4.35 5.91
CA GLN A 129 -14.84 -3.00 6.34
C GLN A 129 -13.67 -2.31 7.07
N TYR A 130 -13.09 -2.96 8.08
CA TYR A 130 -11.98 -2.40 8.84
C TYR A 130 -10.79 -2.05 7.97
N LYS A 131 -10.33 -3.00 7.12
CA LYS A 131 -9.12 -2.79 6.31
C LYS A 131 -9.28 -1.67 5.30
N ASN A 132 -10.42 -1.60 4.62
CA ASN A 132 -10.71 -0.54 3.67
C ASN A 132 -10.84 0.83 4.35
N LEU A 133 -11.61 0.90 5.42
CA LEU A 133 -11.86 2.14 6.15
C LEU A 133 -10.61 2.67 6.86
N MET A 134 -9.74 1.79 7.35
CA MET A 134 -8.45 2.20 7.91
C MET A 134 -7.54 2.80 6.83
N HIS A 135 -7.48 2.20 5.65
CA HIS A 135 -6.74 2.77 4.51
C HIS A 135 -7.30 4.14 4.10
N TYR A 136 -8.63 4.24 3.95
CA TYR A 136 -9.29 5.53 3.69
C TYR A 136 -8.93 6.57 4.74
N TYR A 137 -9.11 6.25 6.04
CA TYR A 137 -8.82 7.17 7.13
C TYR A 137 -7.37 7.66 7.10
N VAL A 138 -6.41 6.75 6.97
CA VAL A 138 -4.99 7.11 6.95
C VAL A 138 -4.69 8.04 5.78
N HIS A 139 -5.14 7.73 4.56
CA HIS A 139 -4.87 8.56 3.39
C HIS A 139 -5.59 9.91 3.48
N GLN A 140 -6.86 9.95 3.92
CA GLN A 140 -7.61 11.19 4.04
C GLN A 140 -7.12 12.13 5.15
N THR A 141 -6.44 11.60 6.17
CA THR A 141 -5.91 12.40 7.28
C THR A 141 -4.41 12.70 7.20
N SER A 142 -3.70 12.06 6.28
CA SER A 142 -2.26 12.30 6.04
C SER A 142 -2.00 13.60 5.28
N SER A 143 -0.72 14.02 5.27
CA SER A 143 -0.24 15.10 4.42
C SER A 143 -0.47 14.80 2.94
N GLU A 144 -0.77 15.82 2.15
CA GLU A 144 -0.86 15.70 0.69
C GLU A 144 0.51 15.46 0.06
N ARG A 145 1.60 15.92 0.68
CA ARG A 145 2.96 15.62 0.24
C ARG A 145 3.39 14.29 0.85
N ALA A 146 3.68 13.32 -0.01
CA ALA A 146 4.04 11.97 0.36
C ALA A 146 5.49 11.61 -0.02
N VAL A 147 6.03 10.57 0.62
CA VAL A 147 7.33 9.96 0.30
C VAL A 147 7.13 8.61 -0.39
N THR A 148 6.01 7.94 -0.09
CA THR A 148 5.63 6.67 -0.70
C THR A 148 4.71 6.89 -1.89
N PHE A 149 4.62 5.90 -2.78
CA PHE A 149 3.69 5.86 -3.89
C PHE A 149 2.76 4.66 -3.73
N TRP A 150 1.52 4.75 -4.20
CA TRP A 150 0.57 3.64 -4.18
C TRP A 150 0.06 3.37 -5.59
N ALA A 151 0.46 2.21 -6.15
CA ALA A 151 0.13 1.82 -7.51
C ALA A 151 -1.25 1.17 -7.67
N GLY A 152 -2.02 0.96 -6.59
CA GLY A 152 -3.39 0.44 -6.68
C GLY A 152 -4.36 1.40 -7.38
N CYS A 153 -4.14 2.73 -7.23
CA CYS A 153 -4.66 3.80 -8.09
C CYS A 153 -3.69 4.99 -8.00
N GLY A 154 -2.73 5.04 -8.89
CA GLY A 154 -1.70 6.07 -8.89
C GLY A 154 -1.19 6.39 -10.28
N ALA A 155 -0.73 7.60 -10.47
CA ALA A 155 -0.25 8.15 -11.73
C ALA A 155 1.19 8.66 -11.60
N ILE A 156 1.99 8.53 -12.64
CA ILE A 156 3.38 8.99 -12.68
C ILE A 156 3.72 9.52 -14.07
N ARG A 157 4.55 10.56 -14.16
CA ARG A 157 5.09 11.00 -15.45
C ARG A 157 5.88 9.88 -16.11
N ALA A 158 5.62 9.62 -17.36
CA ALA A 158 6.23 8.51 -18.10
C ALA A 158 7.76 8.65 -18.21
N ASP A 159 8.28 9.87 -18.35
CA ASP A 159 9.71 10.15 -18.37
C ASP A 159 10.37 9.88 -17.01
N VAL A 160 9.72 10.24 -15.90
CA VAL A 160 10.19 9.95 -14.53
C VAL A 160 10.24 8.44 -14.30
N PHE A 161 9.15 7.72 -14.67
CA PHE A 161 9.08 6.27 -14.52
C PHE A 161 10.20 5.56 -15.29
N ARG A 162 10.40 5.94 -16.56
CA ARG A 162 11.47 5.37 -17.41
C ARG A 162 12.85 5.71 -16.89
N ARG A 163 13.10 6.96 -16.49
CA ARG A 163 14.40 7.40 -15.94
C ARG A 163 14.78 6.65 -14.67
N LEU A 164 13.79 6.31 -13.83
CA LEU A 164 14.01 5.54 -12.60
C LEU A 164 14.05 4.02 -12.83
N GLY A 165 13.81 3.52 -14.06
CA GLY A 165 13.87 2.09 -14.38
C GLY A 165 12.62 1.29 -14.00
N GLY A 166 11.49 1.97 -13.72
CA GLY A 166 10.22 1.32 -13.37
C GLY A 166 10.21 0.64 -11.99
N PHE A 167 9.37 -0.38 -11.82
CA PHE A 167 9.33 -1.20 -10.60
C PHE A 167 10.49 -2.19 -10.56
N ASP A 168 11.14 -2.35 -9.40
CA ASP A 168 12.22 -3.33 -9.20
C ASP A 168 11.65 -4.74 -9.00
N THR A 169 11.49 -5.47 -10.10
CA THR A 169 10.96 -6.85 -10.10
C THR A 169 11.96 -7.91 -9.70
N ASP A 170 13.25 -7.60 -9.69
CA ASP A 170 14.28 -8.50 -9.20
C ASP A 170 14.23 -8.58 -7.67
N LYS A 171 14.02 -7.42 -7.02
CA LYS A 171 13.91 -7.33 -5.56
C LYS A 171 12.51 -7.70 -5.06
N TYR A 172 11.47 -7.38 -5.82
CA TYR A 172 10.05 -7.61 -5.47
C TYR A 172 9.33 -8.38 -6.59
N PRO A 173 9.62 -9.69 -6.76
CA PRO A 173 8.98 -10.50 -7.81
C PRO A 173 7.50 -10.80 -7.51
N ASP A 174 7.13 -10.82 -6.22
CA ASP A 174 5.76 -11.02 -5.74
C ASP A 174 5.09 -9.68 -5.40
N PRO A 175 3.73 -9.62 -5.36
CA PRO A 175 3.02 -8.44 -4.85
C PRO A 175 3.52 -8.06 -3.45
N SER A 176 4.16 -6.91 -3.29
CA SER A 176 4.81 -6.53 -2.04
C SER A 176 4.77 -5.02 -1.81
N ILE A 177 5.93 -4.40 -1.79
CA ILE A 177 6.14 -2.96 -1.59
C ILE A 177 6.85 -2.33 -2.79
N GLU A 178 6.73 -2.92 -3.97
CA GLU A 178 7.36 -2.44 -5.20
C GLU A 178 6.99 -0.98 -5.52
N ASP A 179 5.77 -0.58 -5.16
CA ASP A 179 5.27 0.77 -5.33
C ASP A 179 5.80 1.73 -4.25
N ILE A 180 5.86 1.30 -3.00
CA ILE A 180 6.47 2.05 -1.91
C ILE A 180 7.95 2.30 -2.22
N GLU A 181 8.69 1.29 -2.67
CA GLU A 181 10.09 1.38 -3.05
C GLU A 181 10.30 2.37 -4.22
N LEU A 182 9.45 2.32 -5.23
CA LEU A 182 9.47 3.33 -6.31
C LEU A 182 9.25 4.75 -5.76
N GLY A 183 8.32 4.91 -4.80
CA GLY A 183 8.11 6.17 -4.09
C GLY A 183 9.38 6.70 -3.43
N TYR A 184 10.13 5.83 -2.74
CA TYR A 184 11.43 6.20 -2.16
C TYR A 184 12.42 6.68 -3.23
N ARG A 185 12.53 5.97 -4.37
CA ARG A 185 13.41 6.39 -5.48
C ARG A 185 12.99 7.72 -6.09
N ILE A 186 11.68 7.96 -6.25
CA ILE A 186 11.16 9.27 -6.71
C ILE A 186 11.59 10.38 -5.74
N SER A 187 11.34 10.18 -4.44
CA SER A 187 11.66 11.18 -3.41
C SER A 187 13.17 11.42 -3.27
N MET A 188 13.99 10.38 -3.31
CA MET A 188 15.44 10.47 -3.27
C MET A 188 16.03 11.18 -4.51
N ALA A 189 15.36 11.07 -5.66
CA ALA A 189 15.71 11.79 -6.88
C ALA A 189 15.21 13.26 -6.89
N GLY A 190 14.62 13.74 -5.79
CA GLY A 190 14.08 15.10 -5.67
C GLY A 190 12.71 15.30 -6.31
N GLY A 191 12.02 14.22 -6.69
CA GLY A 191 10.67 14.27 -7.23
C GLY A 191 9.60 14.50 -6.16
N ASN A 192 8.53 15.19 -6.50
CA ASN A 192 7.38 15.43 -5.64
C ASN A 192 6.30 14.38 -5.87
N ILE A 193 5.78 13.79 -4.77
CA ILE A 193 4.66 12.86 -4.79
C ILE A 193 3.47 13.52 -4.09
N LEU A 194 2.31 13.53 -4.75
CA LEU A 194 1.07 14.10 -4.23
C LEU A 194 0.08 12.99 -3.87
N LEU A 195 -0.47 13.05 -2.68
CA LEU A 195 -1.68 12.31 -2.29
C LEU A 195 -2.89 13.20 -2.59
N ASP A 196 -3.56 12.95 -3.70
CA ASP A 196 -4.81 13.66 -4.00
C ASP A 196 -6.00 12.97 -3.33
N LYS A 197 -6.54 13.62 -2.31
CA LYS A 197 -7.67 13.12 -1.51
C LYS A 197 -9.00 13.06 -2.28
N ARG A 198 -9.11 13.74 -3.42
CA ARG A 198 -10.26 13.68 -4.32
C ARG A 198 -10.32 12.34 -5.05
N VAL A 199 -9.16 11.77 -5.35
CA VAL A 199 -9.04 10.47 -6.02
C VAL A 199 -9.38 9.37 -5.02
N GLN A 200 -10.63 8.91 -5.08
CA GLN A 200 -11.15 7.85 -4.23
C GLN A 200 -11.67 6.70 -5.07
N VAL A 201 -11.28 5.47 -4.74
CA VAL A 201 -11.62 4.30 -5.51
C VAL A 201 -12.18 3.18 -4.64
N LYS A 202 -13.10 2.39 -5.19
CA LYS A 202 -13.67 1.24 -4.51
C LYS A 202 -12.80 0.01 -4.72
N HIS A 203 -12.40 -0.63 -3.62
CA HIS A 203 -11.63 -1.86 -3.65
C HIS A 203 -12.54 -3.10 -3.52
N LEU A 204 -12.44 -4.03 -4.45
CA LEU A 204 -13.32 -5.19 -4.54
C LEU A 204 -12.85 -6.41 -3.75
N LYS A 205 -11.66 -6.33 -3.15
CA LYS A 205 -11.05 -7.45 -2.42
C LYS A 205 -11.80 -7.76 -1.14
N LYS A 206 -12.12 -9.06 -0.94
CA LYS A 206 -12.59 -9.59 0.34
C LYS A 206 -11.40 -9.98 1.20
N TRP A 207 -11.38 -9.51 2.43
CA TRP A 207 -10.31 -9.81 3.37
C TRP A 207 -10.68 -11.00 4.27
N THR A 208 -9.73 -11.91 4.44
CA THR A 208 -9.77 -13.00 5.43
C THR A 208 -8.64 -12.79 6.43
N VAL A 209 -8.74 -13.38 7.62
CA VAL A 209 -7.67 -13.29 8.64
C VAL A 209 -6.33 -13.74 8.08
N ARG A 210 -6.30 -14.90 7.40
CA ARG A 210 -5.08 -15.42 6.78
C ARG A 210 -4.52 -14.47 5.70
N GLY A 211 -5.41 -13.93 4.86
CA GLY A 211 -5.03 -12.98 3.81
C GLY A 211 -4.48 -11.66 4.38
N LEU A 212 -5.11 -11.16 5.46
CA LEU A 212 -4.66 -9.96 6.18
C LEU A 212 -3.27 -10.16 6.77
N LEU A 213 -3.07 -11.21 7.58
CA LEU A 213 -1.78 -11.49 8.22
C LEU A 213 -0.67 -11.71 7.18
N ARG A 214 -0.97 -12.48 6.10
CA ARG A 214 0.00 -12.65 5.01
C ARG A 214 0.39 -11.31 4.39
N ALA A 215 -0.59 -10.47 4.04
CA ALA A 215 -0.33 -9.18 3.42
C ALA A 215 0.43 -8.24 4.35
N ASP A 216 0.02 -8.14 5.61
CA ASP A 216 0.61 -7.17 6.53
C ASP A 216 2.00 -7.60 7.01
N ILE A 217 2.25 -8.90 7.23
CA ILE A 217 3.55 -9.39 7.74
C ILE A 217 4.52 -9.63 6.59
N TRP A 218 4.21 -10.57 5.69
CA TRP A 218 5.16 -11.05 4.68
C TRP A 218 5.30 -10.13 3.47
N LEU A 219 4.18 -9.49 3.04
CA LEU A 219 4.18 -8.67 1.84
C LEU A 219 4.43 -7.18 2.15
N ARG A 220 4.36 -6.75 3.42
CA ARG A 220 4.55 -5.34 3.81
C ARG A 220 5.55 -5.15 4.94
N ALA A 221 5.28 -5.63 6.16
CA ALA A 221 6.11 -5.28 7.32
C ALA A 221 7.57 -5.74 7.15
N ILE A 222 7.81 -6.99 6.75
CA ILE A 222 9.17 -7.52 6.55
C ILE A 222 9.92 -6.75 5.45
N PRO A 223 9.43 -6.67 4.19
CA PRO A 223 10.17 -6.00 3.14
C PRO A 223 10.31 -4.50 3.38
N TRP A 224 9.29 -3.84 3.94
CA TRP A 224 9.37 -2.40 4.23
C TRP A 224 10.35 -2.09 5.37
N THR A 225 10.38 -2.89 6.43
CA THR A 225 11.38 -2.74 7.48
C THR A 225 12.80 -2.88 6.93
N ARG A 226 13.03 -3.88 6.06
CA ARG A 226 14.33 -4.06 5.40
C ARG A 226 14.68 -2.85 4.53
N LEU A 227 13.74 -2.32 3.76
CA LEU A 227 13.93 -1.11 2.95
C LEU A 227 14.32 0.09 3.82
N ILE A 228 13.64 0.31 4.95
CA ILE A 228 13.95 1.38 5.91
C ILE A 228 15.38 1.23 6.44
N LEU A 229 15.77 0.03 6.85
CA LEU A 229 17.11 -0.25 7.39
C LEU A 229 18.21 -0.10 6.34
N GLU A 230 17.96 -0.53 5.11
CA GLU A 230 18.89 -0.40 3.97
C GLU A 230 19.08 1.06 3.54
N THR A 231 17.99 1.81 3.43
CA THR A 231 18.02 3.21 2.98
C THR A 231 18.32 4.19 4.10
N ARG A 232 18.27 3.74 5.37
CA ARG A 232 18.34 4.58 6.58
C ARG A 232 17.35 5.75 6.55
N ASN A 233 16.25 5.59 5.83
CA ASN A 233 15.20 6.57 5.68
C ASN A 233 13.88 6.03 6.24
N LEU A 234 13.45 6.59 7.37
CA LEU A 234 12.16 6.31 8.00
C LEU A 234 11.21 7.48 7.70
N PRO A 235 10.37 7.40 6.67
CA PRO A 235 9.42 8.47 6.39
C PRO A 235 8.37 8.55 7.51
N LEU A 236 8.09 9.76 7.99
CA LEU A 236 7.01 10.03 8.94
C LEU A 236 5.71 10.28 8.17
N ASP A 237 5.33 9.31 7.35
CA ASP A 237 4.25 9.40 6.37
C ASP A 237 3.26 8.24 6.54
N LEU A 238 2.01 8.46 6.19
CA LEU A 238 0.92 7.47 6.22
C LEU A 238 0.87 6.68 7.54
N ASN A 239 1.26 5.41 7.52
CA ASN A 239 1.22 4.48 8.66
C ASN A 239 2.43 4.58 9.60
N LEU A 240 3.45 5.38 9.28
CA LEU A 240 4.71 5.48 10.04
C LEU A 240 4.81 6.73 10.91
N THR A 241 3.69 7.28 11.34
CA THR A 241 3.64 8.46 12.23
C THR A 241 4.27 8.18 13.60
N HIS A 242 4.72 9.25 14.31
CA HIS A 242 5.23 9.11 15.66
C HIS A 242 4.23 8.44 16.62
N SER A 243 2.93 8.75 16.48
CA SER A 243 1.88 8.11 17.29
C SER A 243 1.77 6.61 17.02
N ALA A 244 1.94 6.18 15.76
CA ALA A 244 1.94 4.75 15.40
C ALA A 244 3.16 4.02 15.98
N GLN A 245 4.36 4.62 15.89
CA GLN A 245 5.59 4.06 16.47
C GLN A 245 5.50 3.93 17.99
N LEU A 246 5.02 4.97 18.68
CA LEU A 246 4.80 4.94 20.12
C LEU A 246 3.74 3.90 20.50
N SER A 247 2.64 3.81 19.75
CA SER A 247 1.60 2.80 19.96
C SER A 247 2.15 1.37 19.82
N ALA A 248 3.02 1.11 18.85
CA ALA A 248 3.66 -0.19 18.71
C ALA A 248 4.53 -0.55 19.92
N GLY A 249 5.30 0.40 20.44
CA GLY A 249 6.07 0.23 21.68
C GLY A 249 5.19 -0.05 22.89
N LEU A 250 4.11 0.74 23.07
CA LEU A 250 3.16 0.56 24.18
C LEU A 250 2.41 -0.78 24.10
N VAL A 251 2.05 -1.24 22.89
CA VAL A 251 1.45 -2.58 22.74
C VAL A 251 2.44 -3.67 23.10
N GLY A 252 3.72 -3.52 22.77
CA GLY A 252 4.77 -4.44 23.22
C GLY A 252 4.84 -4.53 24.75
N LEU A 253 4.82 -3.37 25.44
CA LEU A 253 4.79 -3.31 26.92
C LEU A 253 3.49 -3.88 27.50
N LEU A 254 2.35 -3.65 26.84
CA LEU A 254 1.06 -4.24 27.24
C LEU A 254 1.13 -5.78 27.18
N MET A 255 1.64 -6.34 26.08
CA MET A 255 1.79 -7.80 25.94
C MET A 255 2.74 -8.37 27.00
N LEU A 256 3.84 -7.68 27.29
CA LEU A 256 4.75 -8.08 28.38
C LEU A 256 4.06 -8.05 29.74
N GLY A 257 3.31 -6.99 30.06
CA GLY A 257 2.55 -6.89 31.30
C GLY A 257 1.52 -8.01 31.46
N LEU A 258 0.79 -8.32 30.38
CA LEU A 258 -0.19 -9.42 30.36
C LEU A 258 0.49 -10.79 30.50
N LEU A 259 1.68 -10.99 29.92
CA LEU A 259 2.46 -12.22 30.05
C LEU A 259 2.99 -12.42 31.49
N LEU A 260 3.36 -11.35 32.18
CA LEU A 260 3.86 -11.40 33.56
C LEU A 260 2.73 -11.61 34.59
N LEU A 261 1.49 -11.25 34.24
CA LEU A 261 0.37 -11.28 35.18
C LEU A 261 0.14 -12.65 35.86
N PRO A 262 0.14 -13.80 35.14
CA PRO A 262 0.01 -15.13 35.79
C PRO A 262 1.13 -15.42 36.80
N SER A 263 2.36 -15.00 36.50
CA SER A 263 3.52 -15.22 37.37
C SER A 263 3.45 -14.36 38.65
N VAL A 264 2.96 -13.13 38.52
CA VAL A 264 2.72 -12.24 39.70
C VAL A 264 1.56 -12.77 40.54
N LEU A 265 0.48 -13.25 39.92
CA LEU A 265 -0.63 -13.89 40.63
C LEU A 265 -0.20 -15.16 41.37
N ALA A 266 0.74 -15.93 40.81
CA ALA A 266 1.31 -17.13 41.43
C ALA A 266 2.35 -16.79 42.53
N GLY A 267 2.66 -15.51 42.78
CA GLY A 267 3.57 -15.08 43.82
C GLY A 267 5.07 -15.12 43.50
N PHE A 268 5.46 -15.45 42.25
CA PHE A 268 6.86 -15.55 41.84
C PHE A 268 7.66 -14.24 41.95
N PHE A 269 6.98 -13.08 41.88
CA PHE A 269 7.60 -11.75 41.85
C PHE A 269 7.19 -10.84 43.02
N ASN A 270 6.58 -11.36 44.08
CA ASN A 270 6.00 -10.56 45.18
C ASN A 270 6.97 -9.57 45.83
N SER A 271 8.29 -9.81 45.75
CA SER A 271 9.31 -8.90 46.30
C SER A 271 9.69 -7.75 45.35
N TRP A 272 9.37 -7.86 44.06
CA TRP A 272 9.82 -6.90 43.06
C TRP A 272 8.65 -6.18 42.36
N ILE A 273 7.56 -6.91 42.06
CA ILE A 273 6.39 -6.37 41.33
C ILE A 273 5.14 -6.81 42.06
N SER A 274 4.42 -5.86 42.67
CA SER A 274 3.13 -6.14 43.30
C SER A 274 2.00 -6.13 42.28
N LEU A 275 0.98 -6.97 42.49
CA LEU A 275 -0.18 -7.05 41.58
C LEU A 275 -0.88 -5.69 41.36
N PRO A 276 -1.10 -4.82 42.41
CA PRO A 276 -1.67 -3.50 42.17
C PRO A 276 -0.83 -2.61 41.25
N VAL A 277 0.49 -2.68 41.35
CA VAL A 277 1.39 -1.88 40.51
C VAL A 277 1.32 -2.37 39.05
N LEU A 278 1.36 -3.69 38.85
CA LEU A 278 1.26 -4.26 37.47
C LEU A 278 -0.08 -3.93 36.83
N THR A 279 -1.19 -4.09 37.56
CA THR A 279 -2.54 -3.79 37.02
C THR A 279 -2.70 -2.29 36.76
N ALA A 280 -2.19 -1.42 37.62
CA ALA A 280 -2.18 0.03 37.37
C ALA A 280 -1.36 0.39 36.12
N ALA A 281 -0.17 -0.20 35.96
CA ALA A 281 0.65 0.01 34.75
C ALA A 281 -0.06 -0.43 33.47
N VAL A 282 -0.67 -1.62 33.47
CA VAL A 282 -1.48 -2.11 32.34
C VAL A 282 -2.64 -1.17 32.02
N ALA A 283 -3.38 -0.70 33.05
CA ALA A 283 -4.47 0.24 32.84
C ALA A 283 -4.01 1.58 32.26
N VAL A 284 -2.88 2.11 32.72
CA VAL A 284 -2.27 3.34 32.17
C VAL A 284 -1.86 3.13 30.71
N ILE A 285 -1.24 2.01 30.36
CA ILE A 285 -0.85 1.71 28.98
C ILE A 285 -2.08 1.64 28.06
N ILE A 286 -3.15 0.97 28.51
CA ILE A 286 -4.42 0.89 27.77
C ILE A 286 -4.98 2.30 27.53
N LEU A 287 -5.01 3.13 28.57
CA LEU A 287 -5.50 4.52 28.48
C LEU A 287 -4.67 5.33 27.48
N LEU A 288 -3.34 5.25 27.55
CA LEU A 288 -2.44 5.94 26.62
C LEU A 288 -2.66 5.47 25.17
N LEU A 289 -2.82 4.16 24.93
CA LEU A 289 -3.13 3.62 23.61
C LEU A 289 -4.44 4.15 23.05
N LEU A 290 -5.48 4.23 23.89
CA LEU A 290 -6.77 4.79 23.50
C LEU A 290 -6.65 6.29 23.19
N MET A 291 -5.92 7.05 24.00
CA MET A 291 -5.70 8.48 23.81
C MET A 291 -4.90 8.80 22.54
N LEU A 292 -3.80 8.06 22.29
CA LEU A 292 -2.98 8.25 21.09
C LEU A 292 -3.74 7.99 19.80
N ASN A 293 -4.72 7.09 19.84
CA ASN A 293 -5.52 6.68 18.69
C ASN A 293 -6.98 7.20 18.76
N LEU A 294 -7.26 8.16 19.64
CA LEU A 294 -8.62 8.64 19.91
C LEU A 294 -9.32 9.14 18.65
N ARG A 295 -8.60 9.85 17.77
CA ARG A 295 -9.16 10.42 16.53
C ARG A 295 -9.69 9.33 15.60
N VAL A 296 -8.93 8.27 15.37
CA VAL A 296 -9.36 7.16 14.50
C VAL A 296 -10.49 6.36 15.13
N TYR A 297 -10.48 6.15 16.47
CA TYR A 297 -11.56 5.42 17.15
C TYR A 297 -12.86 6.24 17.21
N ALA A 298 -12.79 7.53 17.48
CA ALA A 298 -13.95 8.42 17.41
C ALA A 298 -14.54 8.47 15.99
N TRP A 299 -13.68 8.46 14.96
CA TRP A 299 -14.10 8.40 13.57
C TRP A 299 -14.82 7.07 13.25
N PHE A 300 -14.32 5.91 13.73
CA PHE A 300 -15.00 4.63 13.59
C PHE A 300 -16.33 4.59 14.33
N VAL A 301 -16.39 5.10 15.56
CA VAL A 301 -17.65 5.18 16.34
C VAL A 301 -18.72 5.95 15.56
N ALA A 302 -18.35 7.11 15.01
CA ALA A 302 -19.27 7.95 14.25
C ALA A 302 -19.81 7.27 12.98
N ARG A 303 -19.04 6.38 12.35
CA ARG A 303 -19.42 5.74 11.07
C ARG A 303 -19.97 4.33 11.19
N ARG A 304 -19.56 3.58 12.19
CA ARG A 304 -19.89 2.13 12.32
C ARG A 304 -20.35 1.74 13.72
N GLY A 305 -20.38 2.68 14.65
CA GLY A 305 -20.84 2.45 16.03
C GLY A 305 -19.77 1.83 16.94
N VAL A 306 -20.12 1.75 18.24
CA VAL A 306 -19.21 1.35 19.31
C VAL A 306 -18.75 -0.10 19.20
N LEU A 307 -19.67 -1.03 18.86
CA LEU A 307 -19.34 -2.46 18.78
C LEU A 307 -18.33 -2.76 17.67
N PHE A 308 -18.51 -2.16 16.49
CA PHE A 308 -17.53 -2.26 15.41
C PHE A 308 -16.16 -1.69 15.85
N THR A 309 -16.17 -0.54 16.52
CA THR A 309 -14.94 0.12 16.98
C THR A 309 -14.21 -0.71 18.02
N ALA A 310 -14.89 -1.39 18.92
CA ALA A 310 -14.25 -2.30 19.88
C ALA A 310 -13.48 -3.41 19.16
N GLY A 311 -14.06 -4.02 18.12
CA GLY A 311 -13.35 -4.96 17.25
C GLY A 311 -12.18 -4.31 16.50
N ALA A 312 -12.36 -3.09 15.97
CA ALA A 312 -11.32 -2.34 15.27
C ALA A 312 -10.12 -2.03 16.17
N VAL A 313 -10.34 -1.70 17.44
CA VAL A 313 -9.26 -1.50 18.45
C VAL A 313 -8.41 -2.77 18.57
N LEU A 314 -9.05 -3.93 18.73
CA LEU A 314 -8.33 -5.22 18.88
C LEU A 314 -7.48 -5.55 17.64
N VAL A 315 -8.04 -5.37 16.43
CA VAL A 315 -7.29 -5.62 15.19
C VAL A 315 -6.18 -4.59 15.01
N HIS A 316 -6.41 -3.32 15.37
CA HIS A 316 -5.40 -2.27 15.29
C HIS A 316 -4.23 -2.51 16.25
N TRP A 317 -4.51 -2.92 17.51
CA TRP A 317 -3.45 -3.27 18.44
C TRP A 317 -2.70 -4.55 18.03
N SER A 318 -3.40 -5.53 17.45
CA SER A 318 -2.76 -6.69 16.85
C SER A 318 -1.81 -6.29 15.72
N TYR A 319 -2.22 -5.34 14.86
CA TYR A 319 -1.36 -4.76 13.83
C TYR A 319 -0.09 -4.12 14.42
N TYR A 320 -0.20 -3.30 15.44
CA TYR A 320 0.95 -2.70 16.12
C TYR A 320 1.87 -3.77 16.74
N PHE A 321 1.27 -4.80 17.35
CA PHE A 321 2.03 -5.88 17.97
C PHE A 321 2.89 -6.64 16.95
N TYR A 322 2.28 -7.22 15.91
CA TYR A 322 3.06 -8.00 14.96
C TYR A 322 4.01 -7.13 14.12
N SER A 323 3.65 -5.90 13.80
CA SER A 323 4.54 -4.97 13.10
C SER A 323 5.75 -4.59 13.96
N GLY A 324 5.56 -4.36 15.26
CA GLY A 324 6.64 -4.12 16.22
C GLY A 324 7.57 -5.32 16.36
N CYS A 325 7.00 -6.54 16.47
CA CYS A 325 7.79 -7.78 16.50
C CYS A 325 8.62 -7.97 15.22
N VAL A 326 8.00 -7.76 14.06
CA VAL A 326 8.70 -7.83 12.76
C VAL A 326 9.84 -6.82 12.69
N PHE A 327 9.58 -5.57 13.11
CA PHE A 327 10.62 -4.54 13.13
C PHE A 327 11.79 -4.96 14.02
N ALA A 328 11.53 -5.43 15.24
CA ALA A 328 12.56 -5.86 16.18
C ALA A 328 13.39 -7.04 15.61
N LEU A 329 12.72 -8.04 15.00
CA LEU A 329 13.40 -9.20 14.41
C LEU A 329 14.25 -8.79 13.20
N CYS A 330 13.74 -7.98 12.28
CA CYS A 330 14.49 -7.50 11.12
C CYS A 330 15.66 -6.60 11.54
N PHE A 331 15.48 -5.78 12.58
CA PHE A 331 16.53 -4.92 13.13
C PHE A 331 17.65 -5.78 13.76
N LEU A 332 17.30 -6.79 14.55
CA LEU A 332 18.27 -7.74 15.11
C LEU A 332 19.01 -8.50 14.01
N GLU A 333 18.30 -8.98 12.99
CA GLU A 333 18.90 -9.62 11.81
C GLU A 333 19.89 -8.66 11.12
N HIS A 334 19.53 -7.39 10.98
CA HIS A 334 20.39 -6.37 10.37
C HIS A 334 21.68 -6.13 11.18
N LEU A 335 21.58 -6.07 12.52
CA LEU A 335 22.74 -5.93 13.40
C LEU A 335 23.67 -7.15 13.37
N LEU A 336 23.11 -8.36 13.20
CA LEU A 336 23.87 -9.60 13.18
C LEU A 336 24.49 -9.94 11.79
N ARG A 337 24.05 -9.26 10.72
CA ARG A 337 24.66 -9.43 9.40
C ARG A 337 26.03 -8.76 9.39
N PRO A 338 27.12 -9.50 9.03
CA PRO A 338 28.40 -8.85 8.79
C PRO A 338 28.23 -7.79 7.69
N HIS A 339 28.85 -6.63 7.85
CA HIS A 339 28.83 -5.50 6.91
C HIS A 339 29.33 -5.97 5.54
N ARG A 340 28.43 -6.43 4.68
CA ARG A 340 28.69 -6.46 3.25
C ARG A 340 28.48 -5.03 2.76
N GLU A 341 29.57 -4.40 2.35
CA GLU A 341 29.57 -3.08 1.73
C GLU A 341 28.43 -2.98 0.73
N ALA A 342 27.54 -2.04 0.98
CA ALA A 342 26.47 -1.71 0.08
C ALA A 342 27.08 -1.14 -1.19
N ALA A 343 27.26 -1.99 -2.20
CA ALA A 343 27.46 -1.55 -3.57
C ALA A 343 26.14 -0.93 -4.07
N LEU A 344 25.81 0.25 -3.54
CA LEU A 344 24.84 1.17 -4.14
C LEU A 344 25.56 1.86 -5.31
N GLY A 345 25.75 1.13 -6.41
CA GLY A 345 26.41 1.62 -7.60
C GLY A 345 25.52 1.47 -8.82
N ALA A 346 25.25 2.57 -9.46
CA ALA A 346 24.76 2.81 -10.80
C ALA A 346 23.30 2.44 -11.11
N PRO A 347 22.58 3.30 -11.88
CA PRO A 347 21.24 3.00 -12.38
C PRO A 347 21.31 1.78 -13.29
N ARG A 348 20.74 0.65 -12.87
CA ARG A 348 20.58 -0.54 -13.72
C ARG A 348 19.47 -0.27 -14.72
N ASN A 349 19.82 -0.25 -15.99
CA ASN A 349 18.85 -0.29 -17.09
C ASN A 349 18.16 -1.66 -17.11
N ASN A 350 17.07 -1.80 -16.38
CA ASN A 350 16.22 -3.01 -16.38
C ASN A 350 15.14 -2.99 -17.49
N LEU A 351 15.38 -2.26 -18.57
CA LEU A 351 14.61 -2.43 -19.79
C LEU A 351 15.16 -3.65 -20.55
N PRO A 352 14.32 -4.59 -21.01
CA PRO A 352 14.80 -5.74 -21.78
C PRO A 352 15.56 -5.25 -23.03
N ALA A 353 16.85 -5.56 -23.06
CA ALA A 353 17.69 -5.36 -24.25
C ALA A 353 17.16 -6.28 -25.35
N GLY A 354 16.50 -5.72 -26.34
CA GLY A 354 16.11 -6.48 -27.52
C GLY A 354 14.76 -6.12 -28.11
N MET A 355 14.48 -4.86 -28.43
CA MET A 355 13.48 -4.46 -29.43
C MET A 355 13.86 -3.11 -30.04
N ALA A 356 15.06 -3.06 -30.65
CA ALA A 356 15.36 -2.10 -31.69
C ALA A 356 15.44 -2.93 -32.97
N GLY A 357 14.35 -2.93 -33.76
CA GLY A 357 14.23 -3.56 -35.06
C GLY A 357 12.90 -3.19 -35.65
#